data_8090fba8c0d1ef97af24254ed0393b06
#
_entry.id   8090fba8c0d1ef97af24254ed0393b06
#
_cell.length_a   1.000
_cell.length_b   1.000
_cell.length_c   1.000
_cell.angle_alpha   90.00
_cell.angle_beta   90.00
_cell.angle_gamma   90.00
#
_symmetry.space_group_name_H-M   'P 1'
#
loop_
_entity.id
_entity.type
_entity.pdbx_description
1 polymer ?
#
loop_
_entity_poly.entity_id
_entity_poly.type
_entity_poly.pdbx_seq_one_letter_code
_entity_poly.pdbx_strand_id
1 'polypeptide(L)'
;MNNRIILLAITLAVLPFSAHALQIKQSTDNGQITAIVSAQEISRISLTKDRIRMVNGDPEVDITHDSETGDAYLKPSTTPLTKPLNLFISTEKGFTYQLLLMPEKVPSEQIIIRNEDAFNGSKEAQTWESSTPFHATIVDVLKATIGGSALPTGYRQEVFKEEVKHRQQLSLRPMYAISGAALQGIALEVRNTGETATTFTERDLYSPDQAAIYLPQRKVGPGQNVTVYLVRRRTGGK
;
A
#
# COMPACT_ATOMS: atom_id res chain seq x y z
N MET A 1 -36.25 -35.56 59.13
CA MET A 1 -35.04 -34.81 58.79
C MET A 1 -35.09 -34.46 57.33
N ASN A 2 -35.49 -33.22 57.00
CA ASN A 2 -35.68 -32.76 55.59
C ASN A 2 -34.46 -31.98 55.16
N ASN A 3 -33.63 -32.52 54.27
CA ASN A 3 -32.58 -31.83 53.59
C ASN A 3 -33.12 -31.06 52.41
N ARG A 4 -33.25 -29.74 52.51
CA ARG A 4 -33.53 -28.84 51.39
C ARG A 4 -32.20 -28.44 50.74
N ILE A 5 -31.91 -28.96 49.54
CA ILE A 5 -30.81 -28.54 48.71
C ILE A 5 -31.25 -27.24 48.00
N ILE A 6 -30.60 -26.13 48.38
CA ILE A 6 -30.80 -24.83 47.68
C ILE A 6 -29.86 -24.84 46.50
N LEU A 7 -30.41 -24.94 45.27
CA LEU A 7 -29.67 -24.74 44.01
C LEU A 7 -29.48 -23.25 43.74
N LEU A 8 -28.26 -22.75 43.92
CA LEU A 8 -27.90 -21.40 43.59
C LEU A 8 -27.59 -21.31 42.07
N ALA A 9 -28.53 -20.79 41.31
CA ALA A 9 -28.31 -20.54 39.88
C ALA A 9 -27.45 -19.25 39.68
N ILE A 10 -26.17 -19.45 39.33
CA ILE A 10 -25.29 -18.35 38.94
C ILE A 10 -25.65 -17.95 37.50
N THR A 11 -26.34 -16.84 37.33
CA THR A 11 -26.61 -16.22 36.02
C THR A 11 -25.36 -15.51 35.59
N LEU A 12 -24.61 -16.09 34.65
CA LEU A 12 -23.45 -15.47 34.00
C LEU A 12 -23.95 -14.37 33.08
N ALA A 13 -23.85 -13.11 33.50
CA ALA A 13 -24.14 -11.96 32.66
C ALA A 13 -23.07 -11.81 31.57
N VAL A 14 -23.40 -12.24 30.36
CA VAL A 14 -22.57 -11.98 29.17
C VAL A 14 -22.73 -10.49 28.83
N LEU A 15 -21.74 -9.69 29.22
CA LEU A 15 -21.62 -8.28 28.77
C LEU A 15 -21.31 -8.29 27.27
N PRO A 16 -22.08 -7.59 26.43
CA PRO A 16 -21.73 -7.43 25.03
C PRO A 16 -20.44 -6.61 24.95
N PHE A 17 -19.33 -7.22 24.55
CA PHE A 17 -18.15 -6.50 24.13
C PHE A 17 -18.50 -5.77 22.83
N SER A 18 -18.57 -4.45 22.88
CA SER A 18 -18.63 -3.61 21.69
C SER A 18 -17.29 -3.74 20.97
N ALA A 19 -17.19 -4.68 20.06
CA ALA A 19 -16.06 -4.76 19.15
C ALA A 19 -16.11 -3.53 18.23
N HIS A 20 -15.13 -2.64 18.32
CA HIS A 20 -14.93 -1.62 17.30
C HIS A 20 -14.61 -2.34 16.00
N ALA A 21 -15.51 -2.31 15.07
CA ALA A 21 -15.35 -3.05 13.83
C ALA A 21 -14.48 -2.25 12.87
N LEU A 22 -13.23 -2.68 12.74
CA LEU A 22 -12.35 -2.25 11.65
C LEU A 22 -12.72 -3.03 10.39
N GLN A 23 -13.24 -2.36 9.38
CA GLN A 23 -13.56 -2.94 8.10
C GLN A 23 -12.45 -2.66 7.09
N ILE A 24 -11.74 -3.70 6.65
CA ILE A 24 -10.77 -3.59 5.56
C ILE A 24 -11.45 -4.06 4.28
N LYS A 25 -11.56 -3.17 3.29
CA LYS A 25 -12.19 -3.42 2.00
C LYS A 25 -11.15 -3.36 0.90
N GLN A 26 -11.07 -4.39 0.09
CA GLN A 26 -10.22 -4.41 -1.11
C GLN A 26 -11.01 -3.89 -2.31
N SER A 27 -10.37 -3.08 -3.15
CA SER A 27 -10.98 -2.58 -4.37
C SER A 27 -9.92 -2.26 -5.42
N THR A 28 -10.34 -2.14 -6.65
CA THR A 28 -9.57 -1.63 -7.79
C THR A 28 -10.09 -0.24 -8.17
N ASP A 29 -9.41 0.44 -9.09
CA ASP A 29 -9.91 1.70 -9.63
C ASP A 29 -11.31 1.54 -10.25
N ASN A 30 -12.18 2.53 -10.02
CA ASN A 30 -13.61 2.52 -10.38
C ASN A 30 -14.42 1.36 -9.77
N GLY A 31 -13.88 0.71 -8.73
CA GLY A 31 -14.56 -0.37 -8.04
C GLY A 31 -15.65 0.13 -7.09
N GLN A 32 -16.66 -0.73 -6.88
CA GLN A 32 -17.71 -0.52 -5.89
C GLN A 32 -17.34 -1.22 -4.58
N ILE A 33 -17.52 -0.51 -3.47
CA ILE A 33 -17.23 -0.97 -2.12
C ILE A 33 -18.51 -0.91 -1.30
N THR A 34 -18.88 -2.01 -0.66
CA THR A 34 -19.97 -2.03 0.31
C THR A 34 -19.39 -2.11 1.71
N ALA A 35 -19.84 -1.22 2.61
CA ALA A 35 -19.41 -1.19 4.00
C ALA A 35 -20.55 -0.78 4.92
N ILE A 36 -20.41 -1.10 6.21
CA ILE A 36 -21.33 -0.67 7.27
C ILE A 36 -20.81 0.66 7.85
N VAL A 37 -21.71 1.57 8.14
CA VAL A 37 -21.43 2.81 8.88
C VAL A 37 -22.37 2.94 10.07
N SER A 38 -21.95 3.67 11.07
CA SER A 38 -22.85 3.97 12.19
C SER A 38 -24.02 4.85 11.73
N ALA A 39 -25.24 4.44 12.09
CA ALA A 39 -26.42 5.26 11.86
C ALA A 39 -26.52 6.48 12.79
N GLN A 40 -25.69 6.57 13.82
CA GLN A 40 -25.77 7.57 14.88
C GLN A 40 -24.47 8.30 15.18
N GLU A 41 -23.34 7.64 14.95
CA GLU A 41 -22.01 8.13 15.30
C GLU A 41 -21.17 8.43 14.06
N ILE A 42 -20.04 9.09 14.26
CA ILE A 42 -19.10 9.39 13.18
C ILE A 42 -18.43 8.11 12.72
N SER A 43 -18.34 7.91 11.39
CA SER A 43 -17.56 6.85 10.78
C SER A 43 -16.38 7.46 10.00
N ARG A 44 -15.21 6.78 10.04
CA ARG A 44 -14.00 7.21 9.36
C ARG A 44 -13.74 6.36 8.13
N ILE A 45 -13.36 7.01 7.03
CA ILE A 45 -12.88 6.34 5.82
C ILE A 45 -11.42 6.75 5.58
N SER A 46 -10.55 5.79 5.38
CA SER A 46 -9.14 5.99 5.08
C SER A 46 -8.68 5.10 3.94
N LEU A 47 -7.55 5.45 3.33
CA LEU A 47 -6.92 4.71 2.24
C LEU A 47 -5.55 4.20 2.65
N THR A 48 -5.23 2.95 2.30
CA THR A 48 -3.87 2.44 2.48
C THR A 48 -2.96 2.94 1.36
N LYS A 49 -1.89 3.67 1.71
CA LYS A 49 -0.87 4.21 0.77
C LYS A 49 -1.42 5.19 -0.29
N ASP A 50 -2.57 5.78 -0.04
CA ASP A 50 -3.14 6.88 -0.81
C ASP A 50 -3.90 7.83 0.11
N ARG A 51 -4.38 8.95 -0.39
CA ARG A 51 -5.10 9.98 0.36
C ARG A 51 -6.38 10.32 -0.39
N ILE A 52 -7.45 10.53 0.35
CA ILE A 52 -8.69 11.06 -0.20
C ILE A 52 -8.43 12.51 -0.60
N ARG A 53 -8.75 12.87 -1.82
CA ARG A 53 -8.69 14.24 -2.31
C ARG A 53 -10.08 14.91 -2.22
N MET A 54 -11.12 14.14 -2.53
CA MET A 54 -12.48 14.65 -2.58
C MET A 54 -13.48 13.52 -2.33
N VAL A 55 -14.54 13.84 -1.60
CA VAL A 55 -15.70 12.97 -1.42
C VAL A 55 -16.92 13.72 -1.93
N ASN A 56 -17.67 13.12 -2.83
CA ASN A 56 -18.96 13.59 -3.28
C ASN A 56 -20.01 12.58 -2.86
N GLY A 57 -21.12 13.05 -2.30
CA GLY A 57 -22.11 12.09 -1.87
C GLY A 57 -23.43 12.65 -1.40
N ASP A 58 -24.12 11.84 -0.65
CA ASP A 58 -25.46 12.02 -0.20
C ASP A 58 -25.57 13.20 0.81
N PRO A 59 -26.56 14.08 0.69
CA PRO A 59 -26.78 15.19 1.64
C PRO A 59 -27.20 14.74 3.05
N GLU A 60 -27.52 13.47 3.26
CA GLU A 60 -27.87 12.92 4.57
C GLU A 60 -26.67 12.79 5.53
N VAL A 61 -25.44 13.04 5.06
CA VAL A 61 -24.22 13.04 5.87
C VAL A 61 -23.41 14.31 5.69
N ASP A 62 -22.91 14.85 6.80
CA ASP A 62 -21.90 15.90 6.79
C ASP A 62 -20.53 15.24 6.63
N ILE A 63 -19.83 15.61 5.58
CA ILE A 63 -18.51 15.03 5.24
C ILE A 63 -17.43 16.06 5.59
N THR A 64 -16.52 15.66 6.49
CA THR A 64 -15.31 16.43 6.80
C THR A 64 -14.10 15.69 6.23
N HIS A 65 -13.30 16.39 5.43
CA HIS A 65 -12.06 15.89 4.88
C HIS A 65 -10.87 16.48 5.64
N ASP A 66 -10.00 15.62 6.16
CA ASP A 66 -8.75 16.01 6.80
C ASP A 66 -7.63 16.04 5.74
N SER A 67 -7.19 17.26 5.44
CA SER A 67 -6.13 17.49 4.44
C SER A 67 -4.74 17.05 4.92
N GLU A 68 -4.51 16.84 6.22
CA GLU A 68 -3.22 16.36 6.75
C GLU A 68 -3.08 14.84 6.66
N THR A 69 -4.12 14.11 7.06
CA THR A 69 -4.12 12.64 7.01
C THR A 69 -4.64 12.09 5.68
N GLY A 70 -5.47 12.84 4.99
CA GLY A 70 -6.17 12.41 3.78
C GLY A 70 -7.36 11.51 4.07
N ASP A 71 -7.89 11.55 5.29
CA ASP A 71 -9.05 10.78 5.72
C ASP A 71 -10.36 11.57 5.54
N ALA A 72 -11.47 10.87 5.46
CA ALA A 72 -12.80 11.47 5.48
C ALA A 72 -13.60 10.96 6.68
N TYR A 73 -14.31 11.86 7.31
CA TYR A 73 -15.19 11.58 8.43
C TYR A 73 -16.63 11.86 8.02
N LEU A 74 -17.49 10.88 8.21
CA LEU A 74 -18.91 10.91 7.88
C LEU A 74 -19.69 11.07 9.18
N LYS A 75 -20.37 12.20 9.35
CA LYS A 75 -21.26 12.46 10.46
C LYS A 75 -22.70 12.45 9.96
N PRO A 76 -23.61 11.66 10.53
CA PRO A 76 -25.02 11.73 10.20
C PRO A 76 -25.58 13.14 10.38
N SER A 77 -26.20 13.72 9.33
CA SER A 77 -26.92 15.00 9.41
C SER A 77 -28.24 14.83 10.12
N THR A 78 -28.85 13.66 10.00
CA THR A 78 -30.05 13.23 10.75
C THR A 78 -29.74 11.90 11.45
N THR A 79 -30.22 11.75 12.69
CA THR A 79 -30.04 10.52 13.48
C THR A 79 -31.38 9.91 13.83
N PRO A 80 -31.55 8.57 13.57
CA PRO A 80 -30.61 7.69 12.88
C PRO A 80 -30.70 7.82 11.35
N LEU A 81 -29.60 7.54 10.65
CA LEU A 81 -29.63 7.29 9.21
C LEU A 81 -30.40 6.02 8.93
N THR A 82 -31.31 6.04 7.96
CA THR A 82 -32.20 4.91 7.66
C THR A 82 -32.07 4.37 6.25
N LYS A 83 -31.36 5.09 5.38
CA LYS A 83 -31.17 4.70 3.97
C LYS A 83 -29.72 4.45 3.65
N PRO A 84 -29.42 3.53 2.70
CA PRO A 84 -28.09 3.38 2.16
C PRO A 84 -27.58 4.69 1.57
N LEU A 85 -26.30 4.99 1.81
CA LEU A 85 -25.62 6.17 1.28
C LEU A 85 -24.78 5.78 0.07
N ASN A 86 -24.77 6.62 -0.95
CA ASN A 86 -23.94 6.42 -2.12
C ASN A 86 -22.94 7.58 -2.25
N LEU A 87 -21.65 7.27 -2.05
CA LEU A 87 -20.58 8.25 -2.08
C LEU A 87 -19.59 7.91 -3.20
N PHE A 88 -18.98 8.95 -3.77
CA PHE A 88 -17.85 8.81 -4.70
C PHE A 88 -16.61 9.45 -4.08
N ILE A 89 -15.54 8.69 -4.00
CA ILE A 89 -14.25 9.15 -3.50
C ILE A 89 -13.27 9.27 -4.67
N SER A 90 -12.62 10.43 -4.79
CA SER A 90 -11.46 10.62 -5.65
C SER A 90 -10.20 10.77 -4.80
N THR A 91 -9.09 10.15 -5.23
CA THR A 91 -7.85 10.11 -4.47
C THR A 91 -6.78 11.02 -5.07
N GLU A 92 -5.71 11.30 -4.31
CA GLU A 92 -4.56 12.06 -4.79
C GLU A 92 -3.82 11.34 -5.92
N LYS A 93 -3.83 9.99 -5.93
CA LYS A 93 -3.24 9.18 -7.01
C LYS A 93 -4.16 9.06 -8.24
N GLY A 94 -5.33 9.68 -8.23
CA GLY A 94 -6.26 9.72 -9.37
C GLY A 94 -7.21 8.52 -9.46
N PHE A 95 -7.28 7.66 -8.44
CA PHE A 95 -8.27 6.59 -8.38
C PHE A 95 -9.64 7.12 -7.94
N THR A 96 -10.68 6.41 -8.35
CA THR A 96 -12.06 6.70 -7.96
C THR A 96 -12.73 5.45 -7.40
N TYR A 97 -13.51 5.60 -6.33
CA TYR A 97 -14.29 4.51 -5.73
C TYR A 97 -15.73 4.94 -5.56
N GLN A 98 -16.65 4.01 -5.81
CA GLN A 98 -18.05 4.15 -5.40
C GLN A 98 -18.24 3.40 -4.08
N LEU A 99 -18.73 4.07 -3.06
CA LEU A 99 -19.05 3.48 -1.77
C LEU A 99 -20.56 3.38 -1.60
N LEU A 100 -21.05 2.17 -1.41
CA LEU A 100 -22.40 1.90 -0.96
C LEU A 100 -22.33 1.60 0.54
N LEU A 101 -22.71 2.59 1.36
CA LEU A 101 -22.62 2.48 2.81
C LEU A 101 -23.99 2.14 3.40
N MET A 102 -24.02 1.11 4.22
CA MET A 102 -25.21 0.61 4.88
C MET A 102 -25.23 1.11 6.32
N PRO A 103 -26.14 2.04 6.68
CA PRO A 103 -26.26 2.49 8.06
C PRO A 103 -26.82 1.40 8.95
N GLU A 104 -26.13 1.13 10.06
CA GLU A 104 -26.58 0.19 11.08
C GLU A 104 -26.47 0.81 12.48
N LYS A 105 -27.22 0.30 13.44
CA LYS A 105 -27.14 0.72 14.83
C LYS A 105 -25.92 0.09 15.52
N VAL A 106 -24.75 0.56 15.11
CA VAL A 106 -23.43 0.14 15.62
C VAL A 106 -22.68 1.38 16.11
N PRO A 107 -21.65 1.21 16.96
CA PRO A 107 -20.73 2.29 17.30
C PRO A 107 -20.01 2.87 16.08
N SER A 108 -19.17 3.88 16.31
CA SER A 108 -18.27 4.45 15.28
C SER A 108 -17.51 3.36 14.51
N GLU A 109 -17.56 3.42 13.19
CA GLU A 109 -16.91 2.46 12.31
C GLU A 109 -15.67 3.07 11.64
N GLN A 110 -14.66 2.24 11.39
CA GLN A 110 -13.48 2.57 10.62
C GLN A 110 -13.43 1.70 9.35
N ILE A 111 -13.44 2.35 8.20
CA ILE A 111 -13.37 1.69 6.90
C ILE A 111 -12.01 2.01 6.29
N ILE A 112 -11.18 0.99 6.11
CA ILE A 112 -9.89 1.13 5.42
C ILE A 112 -10.02 0.53 4.02
N ILE A 113 -9.90 1.38 3.01
CA ILE A 113 -9.89 0.95 1.62
C ILE A 113 -8.46 0.61 1.22
N ARG A 114 -8.24 -0.62 0.78
CA ARG A 114 -6.98 -1.10 0.24
C ARG A 114 -7.13 -1.29 -1.26
N ASN A 115 -6.43 -0.47 -2.03
CA ASN A 115 -6.38 -0.60 -3.47
C ASN A 115 -5.09 -1.29 -3.89
N GLU A 116 -5.21 -2.43 -4.54
CA GLU A 116 -4.05 -3.16 -5.08
C GLU A 116 -3.38 -2.38 -6.21
N ASP A 117 -4.15 -1.64 -7.02
CA ASP A 117 -3.62 -0.79 -8.09
C ASP A 117 -2.81 0.40 -7.53
N ALA A 118 -3.13 0.89 -6.34
CA ALA A 118 -2.34 1.92 -5.66
C ALA A 118 -0.95 1.41 -5.24
N PHE A 119 -0.78 0.10 -5.11
CA PHE A 119 0.52 -0.54 -4.95
C PHE A 119 1.25 -0.70 -6.28
N ASN A 120 0.51 -0.77 -7.40
CA ASN A 120 1.05 -0.99 -8.74
C ASN A 120 1.51 0.28 -9.46
N GLY A 121 1.47 1.45 -8.80
CA GLY A 121 1.92 2.73 -9.36
C GLY A 121 0.77 3.66 -9.76
N SER A 122 1.14 4.86 -10.23
CA SER A 122 0.15 5.84 -10.67
C SER A 122 -0.38 5.54 -12.07
N LYS A 123 -1.57 6.05 -12.40
CA LYS A 123 -2.11 5.97 -13.77
C LYS A 123 -1.19 6.66 -14.79
N GLU A 124 -0.50 7.73 -14.37
CA GLU A 124 0.48 8.40 -15.20
C GLU A 124 1.65 7.47 -15.56
N ALA A 125 2.16 6.71 -14.56
CA ALA A 125 3.20 5.72 -14.83
C ALA A 125 2.71 4.62 -15.76
N GLN A 126 1.49 4.12 -15.57
CA GLN A 126 0.89 3.12 -16.45
C GLN A 126 0.74 3.63 -17.88
N THR A 127 0.26 4.87 -18.05
CA THR A 127 0.12 5.51 -19.36
C THR A 127 1.48 5.67 -20.02
N TRP A 128 2.48 6.16 -19.28
CA TRP A 128 3.84 6.33 -19.78
C TRP A 128 4.47 4.98 -20.17
N GLU A 129 4.39 3.97 -19.31
CA GLU A 129 4.91 2.63 -19.58
C GLU A 129 4.25 1.96 -20.80
N SER A 130 2.95 2.20 -21.02
CA SER A 130 2.21 1.64 -22.16
C SER A 130 2.42 2.41 -23.47
N SER A 131 2.76 3.70 -23.39
CA SER A 131 3.03 4.54 -24.57
C SER A 131 4.45 4.41 -25.12
N THR A 132 5.37 3.81 -24.37
CA THR A 132 6.78 3.66 -24.70
C THR A 132 7.10 2.19 -25.01
N PRO A 133 7.90 1.88 -26.05
CA PRO A 133 8.34 0.51 -26.30
C PRO A 133 9.02 -0.12 -25.08
N PHE A 134 8.67 -1.34 -24.73
CA PHE A 134 9.08 -2.00 -23.49
C PHE A 134 10.61 -1.94 -23.20
N HIS A 135 11.44 -2.17 -24.23
CA HIS A 135 12.89 -2.07 -24.04
C HIS A 135 13.36 -0.64 -23.73
N ALA A 136 12.77 0.37 -24.37
CA ALA A 136 13.09 1.77 -24.09
C ALA A 136 12.65 2.14 -22.68
N THR A 137 11.48 1.71 -22.26
CA THR A 137 10.98 1.89 -20.88
C THR A 137 11.95 1.33 -19.84
N ILE A 138 12.47 0.10 -20.05
CA ILE A 138 13.47 -0.51 -19.13
C ILE A 138 14.75 0.34 -19.08
N VAL A 139 15.25 0.80 -20.22
CA VAL A 139 16.46 1.63 -20.29
C VAL A 139 16.26 2.96 -19.59
N ASP A 140 15.13 3.61 -19.78
CA ASP A 140 14.83 4.89 -19.17
C ASP A 140 14.65 4.77 -17.64
N VAL A 141 13.97 3.72 -17.18
CA VAL A 141 13.87 3.39 -15.74
C VAL A 141 15.26 3.12 -15.17
N LEU A 142 16.11 2.37 -15.88
CA LEU A 142 17.48 2.09 -15.41
C LEU A 142 18.32 3.37 -15.32
N LYS A 143 18.29 4.24 -16.34
CA LYS A 143 18.98 5.54 -16.33
C LYS A 143 18.51 6.42 -15.18
N ALA A 144 17.21 6.50 -14.94
CA ALA A 144 16.65 7.26 -13.82
C ALA A 144 17.09 6.67 -12.46
N THR A 145 17.15 5.32 -12.36
CA THR A 145 17.64 4.66 -11.15
C THR A 145 19.12 4.93 -10.88
N ILE A 146 19.93 5.08 -11.91
CA ILE A 146 21.36 5.47 -11.79
C ILE A 146 21.50 6.94 -11.36
N GLY A 147 20.46 7.76 -11.51
CA GLY A 147 20.51 9.20 -11.29
C GLY A 147 20.97 9.98 -12.53
N GLY A 148 21.03 9.32 -13.69
CA GLY A 148 21.45 9.93 -14.96
C GLY A 148 20.34 10.67 -15.70
N SER A 149 19.10 10.64 -15.24
CA SER A 149 17.96 11.33 -15.82
C SER A 149 16.91 11.66 -14.76
N ALA A 150 15.96 12.55 -15.11
CA ALA A 150 14.79 12.79 -14.28
C ALA A 150 13.95 11.52 -14.11
N LEU A 151 13.14 11.45 -13.04
CA LEU A 151 12.20 10.36 -12.84
C LEU A 151 11.20 10.31 -14.01
N PRO A 152 10.89 9.11 -14.54
CA PRO A 152 9.84 8.96 -15.52
C PRO A 152 8.47 9.44 -14.96
N THR A 153 7.59 9.85 -15.84
CA THR A 153 6.27 10.38 -15.47
C THR A 153 5.50 9.38 -14.60
N GLY A 154 5.03 9.85 -13.47
CA GLY A 154 4.26 9.04 -12.51
C GLY A 154 5.10 8.12 -11.62
N TYR A 155 6.42 8.05 -11.82
CA TYR A 155 7.30 7.29 -10.92
C TYR A 155 7.54 8.04 -9.62
N ARG A 156 7.75 7.27 -8.56
CA ARG A 156 8.04 7.78 -7.22
C ARG A 156 9.29 7.12 -6.66
N GLN A 157 10.07 7.89 -5.93
CA GLN A 157 11.24 7.37 -5.23
C GLN A 157 10.87 7.03 -3.78
N GLU A 158 11.29 5.85 -3.35
CA GLU A 158 11.15 5.37 -1.97
C GLU A 158 12.54 5.00 -1.45
N VAL A 159 12.84 5.41 -0.22
CA VAL A 159 14.09 5.03 0.47
C VAL A 159 13.79 3.85 1.39
N PHE A 160 14.61 2.81 1.31
CA PHE A 160 14.44 1.66 2.18
C PHE A 160 15.09 1.92 3.56
N LYS A 161 14.36 1.55 4.61
CA LYS A 161 14.92 1.45 5.95
C LYS A 161 15.41 0.01 6.13
N GLU A 162 16.73 -0.13 6.25
CA GLU A 162 17.48 -1.31 6.68
C GLU A 162 16.87 -2.70 6.46
N GLU A 163 16.92 -3.22 5.24
CA GLU A 163 16.75 -4.64 4.99
C GLU A 163 18.04 -5.17 4.37
N VAL A 164 18.86 -5.88 5.15
CA VAL A 164 20.11 -6.46 4.69
C VAL A 164 19.93 -7.95 4.45
N LYS A 165 20.20 -8.40 3.21
CA LYS A 165 20.23 -9.83 2.87
C LYS A 165 21.67 -10.28 2.70
N HIS A 166 22.00 -11.43 3.25
CA HIS A 166 23.32 -12.02 3.12
C HIS A 166 23.31 -13.16 2.09
N ARG A 167 24.26 -13.12 1.16
CA ARG A 167 24.56 -14.22 0.21
C ARG A 167 26.05 -14.52 0.24
N GLN A 168 26.43 -15.66 0.81
CA GLN A 168 27.84 -16.03 1.00
C GLN A 168 28.62 -14.90 1.68
N GLN A 169 29.64 -14.34 1.00
CA GLN A 169 30.46 -13.23 1.51
C GLN A 169 29.95 -11.85 1.11
N LEU A 170 28.73 -11.76 0.53
CA LEU A 170 28.14 -10.51 0.10
C LEU A 170 26.96 -10.13 1.03
N SER A 171 26.96 -8.88 1.45
CA SER A 171 25.84 -8.22 2.10
C SER A 171 25.14 -7.34 1.06
N LEU A 172 23.83 -7.50 0.91
CA LEU A 172 22.98 -6.82 -0.06
C LEU A 172 22.02 -5.90 0.70
N ARG A 173 22.13 -4.60 0.48
CA ARG A 173 21.29 -3.59 1.11
C ARG A 173 20.59 -2.74 0.06
N PRO A 174 19.26 -2.82 -0.09
CA PRO A 174 18.53 -1.89 -0.93
C PRO A 174 18.66 -0.48 -0.37
N MET A 175 19.06 0.49 -1.19
CA MET A 175 19.22 1.88 -0.80
C MET A 175 17.95 2.68 -1.07
N TYR A 176 17.49 2.63 -2.30
CA TYR A 176 16.23 3.24 -2.73
C TYR A 176 15.66 2.48 -3.93
N ALA A 177 14.39 2.72 -4.18
CA ALA A 177 13.73 2.31 -5.42
C ALA A 177 13.00 3.47 -6.05
N ILE A 178 12.86 3.41 -7.37
CA ILE A 178 11.90 4.20 -8.12
C ILE A 178 10.82 3.27 -8.64
N SER A 179 9.58 3.55 -8.32
CA SER A 179 8.46 2.64 -8.59
C SER A 179 7.46 3.28 -9.54
N GLY A 180 7.21 2.60 -10.66
CA GLY A 180 6.16 2.89 -11.62
C GLY A 180 4.96 1.96 -11.45
N ALA A 181 4.21 1.75 -12.52
CA ALA A 181 3.06 0.84 -12.54
C ALA A 181 3.50 -0.63 -12.60
N ALA A 182 4.16 -1.04 -13.66
CA ALA A 182 4.60 -2.42 -13.90
C ALA A 182 6.11 -2.64 -13.64
N LEU A 183 6.89 -1.57 -13.55
CA LEU A 183 8.34 -1.62 -13.39
C LEU A 183 8.80 -0.94 -12.11
N GLN A 184 9.92 -1.42 -11.57
CA GLN A 184 10.61 -0.84 -10.43
C GLN A 184 12.11 -0.84 -10.69
N GLY A 185 12.75 0.31 -10.59
CA GLY A 185 14.20 0.43 -10.53
C GLY A 185 14.68 0.40 -9.08
N ILE A 186 15.76 -0.31 -8.78
CA ILE A 186 16.32 -0.47 -7.43
C ILE A 186 17.80 -0.20 -7.46
N ALA A 187 18.27 0.67 -6.58
CA ALA A 187 19.68 0.83 -6.25
C ALA A 187 20.00 -0.07 -5.05
N LEU A 188 20.92 -1.02 -5.26
CA LEU A 188 21.32 -2.04 -4.31
C LEU A 188 22.81 -1.89 -3.97
N GLU A 189 23.14 -1.62 -2.71
CA GLU A 189 24.50 -1.68 -2.23
C GLU A 189 24.90 -3.14 -2.04
N VAL A 190 26.00 -3.54 -2.69
CA VAL A 190 26.63 -4.84 -2.54
C VAL A 190 27.96 -4.65 -1.82
N ARG A 191 28.10 -5.17 -0.62
CA ARG A 191 29.31 -5.08 0.20
C ARG A 191 29.95 -6.45 0.36
N ASN A 192 31.26 -6.54 0.16
CA ASN A 192 32.02 -7.72 0.48
C ASN A 192 32.33 -7.75 1.99
N THR A 193 31.78 -8.74 2.71
CA THR A 193 32.01 -8.95 4.15
C THR A 193 33.09 -9.99 4.44
N GLY A 194 33.68 -10.59 3.38
CA GLY A 194 34.77 -11.55 3.49
C GLY A 194 36.15 -10.89 3.58
N GLU A 195 37.16 -11.71 3.84
CA GLU A 195 38.56 -11.28 3.98
C GLU A 195 39.32 -11.21 2.64
N THR A 196 38.76 -11.74 1.58
CA THR A 196 39.35 -11.75 0.24
C THR A 196 38.49 -11.02 -0.77
N ALA A 197 39.12 -10.54 -1.88
CA ALA A 197 38.37 -9.92 -2.95
C ALA A 197 37.44 -10.95 -3.62
N THR A 198 36.17 -10.57 -3.79
CA THR A 198 35.15 -11.41 -4.38
C THR A 198 34.71 -10.85 -5.74
N THR A 199 34.53 -11.72 -6.70
CA THR A 199 33.93 -11.40 -8.00
C THR A 199 32.50 -11.92 -8.04
N PHE A 200 31.58 -11.10 -8.50
CA PHE A 200 30.19 -11.48 -8.67
C PHE A 200 29.68 -11.09 -10.06
N THR A 201 28.63 -11.74 -10.50
CA THR A 201 28.04 -11.61 -11.82
C THR A 201 26.56 -11.27 -11.72
N GLU A 202 25.93 -11.00 -12.85
CA GLU A 202 24.48 -10.80 -12.95
C GLU A 202 23.70 -12.01 -12.41
N ARG A 203 24.25 -13.20 -12.57
CA ARG A 203 23.63 -14.45 -12.11
C ARG A 203 23.53 -14.54 -10.59
N ASP A 204 24.50 -13.98 -9.89
CA ASP A 204 24.52 -13.97 -8.42
C ASP A 204 23.45 -13.07 -7.81
N LEU A 205 22.94 -12.12 -8.61
CA LEU A 205 21.91 -11.17 -8.23
C LEU A 205 20.57 -11.42 -8.96
N TYR A 206 20.48 -12.52 -9.71
CA TYR A 206 19.31 -12.82 -10.51
C TYR A 206 18.05 -13.09 -9.67
N SER A 207 16.91 -12.59 -10.16
CA SER A 207 15.56 -12.83 -9.68
C SER A 207 14.64 -13.06 -10.89
N PRO A 208 13.63 -13.94 -10.81
CA PRO A 208 12.74 -14.28 -11.94
C PRO A 208 11.98 -13.07 -12.53
N ASP A 209 11.73 -12.04 -11.72
CA ASP A 209 11.07 -10.80 -12.10
C ASP A 209 12.02 -9.74 -12.67
N GLN A 210 13.32 -10.03 -12.72
CA GLN A 210 14.35 -9.10 -13.20
C GLN A 210 14.24 -8.87 -14.71
N ALA A 211 14.16 -7.58 -15.09
CA ALA A 211 14.13 -7.15 -16.48
C ALA A 211 15.49 -6.64 -16.99
N ALA A 212 16.26 -6.00 -16.10
CA ALA A 212 17.62 -5.53 -16.41
C ALA A 212 18.47 -5.44 -15.14
N ILE A 213 19.80 -5.47 -15.35
CA ILE A 213 20.79 -5.22 -14.31
C ILE A 213 21.97 -4.43 -14.90
N TYR A 214 22.51 -3.52 -14.12
CA TYR A 214 23.73 -2.81 -14.44
C TYR A 214 24.74 -2.95 -13.30
N LEU A 215 25.90 -3.51 -13.61
CA LEU A 215 27.03 -3.72 -12.70
C LEU A 215 28.16 -2.77 -13.08
N PRO A 216 28.33 -1.64 -12.38
CA PRO A 216 29.47 -0.73 -12.65
C PRO A 216 30.83 -1.42 -12.43
N GLN A 217 30.88 -2.35 -11.49
CA GLN A 217 32.07 -3.09 -11.11
C GLN A 217 31.69 -4.51 -10.70
N ARG A 218 32.47 -5.50 -11.09
CA ARG A 218 32.24 -6.92 -10.81
C ARG A 218 33.13 -7.49 -9.70
N LYS A 219 34.22 -6.82 -9.34
CA LYS A 219 35.17 -7.25 -8.31
C LYS A 219 35.15 -6.26 -7.15
N VAL A 220 34.92 -6.77 -5.95
CA VAL A 220 34.84 -5.95 -4.73
C VAL A 220 35.84 -6.50 -3.71
N GLY A 221 36.76 -5.63 -3.26
CA GLY A 221 37.75 -5.97 -2.24
C GLY A 221 37.13 -6.17 -0.85
N PRO A 222 37.91 -6.69 0.12
CA PRO A 222 37.44 -6.86 1.49
C PRO A 222 36.91 -5.56 2.09
N GLY A 223 35.70 -5.59 2.66
CA GLY A 223 35.05 -4.43 3.26
C GLY A 223 34.56 -3.35 2.31
N GLN A 224 34.89 -3.44 1.02
CA GLN A 224 34.44 -2.49 0.00
C GLN A 224 32.99 -2.74 -0.41
N ASN A 225 32.35 -1.73 -0.98
CA ASN A 225 31.01 -1.81 -1.55
C ASN A 225 30.97 -1.25 -2.97
N VAL A 226 29.93 -1.65 -3.69
CA VAL A 226 29.56 -1.13 -5.02
C VAL A 226 28.04 -1.01 -5.09
N THR A 227 27.55 0.02 -5.76
CA THR A 227 26.10 0.13 -6.02
C THR A 227 25.78 -0.53 -7.34
N VAL A 228 24.84 -1.45 -7.31
CA VAL A 228 24.29 -2.17 -8.46
C VAL A 228 22.89 -1.65 -8.71
N TYR A 229 22.49 -1.59 -9.97
CA TYR A 229 21.18 -1.05 -10.35
C TYR A 229 20.38 -2.13 -11.08
N LEU A 230 19.15 -2.33 -10.62
CA LEU A 230 18.26 -3.37 -11.12
C LEU A 230 16.98 -2.72 -11.64
N VAL A 231 16.43 -3.26 -12.72
CA VAL A 231 15.03 -3.04 -13.10
C VAL A 231 14.32 -4.38 -13.02
N ARG A 232 13.22 -4.41 -12.29
CA ARG A 232 12.39 -5.60 -12.17
C ARG A 232 10.93 -5.30 -12.50
N ARG A 233 10.20 -6.33 -12.89
CA ARG A 233 8.74 -6.26 -12.98
C ARG A 233 8.17 -6.28 -11.57
N ARG A 234 7.17 -5.45 -11.34
CA ARG A 234 6.39 -5.51 -10.12
C ARG A 234 5.38 -6.64 -10.27
N THR A 235 5.57 -7.73 -9.55
CA THR A 235 4.51 -8.71 -9.38
C THR A 235 3.44 -8.05 -8.52
N GLY A 236 2.24 -7.90 -9.07
CA GLY A 236 1.08 -7.53 -8.26
C GLY A 236 1.02 -8.51 -7.09
N GLY A 237 1.02 -7.99 -5.86
CA GLY A 237 0.91 -8.83 -4.68
C GLY A 237 -0.37 -9.65 -4.79
N LYS A 238 -0.21 -10.99 -4.82
CA LYS A 238 -1.30 -11.93 -4.64
C LYS A 238 -1.75 -11.91 -3.20
#